data_1bedcf1be82355efcb1c9d1b96abda2b
#
_entry.id   1bedcf1be82355efcb1c9d1b96abda2b
#
_cell.length_a   1.000
_cell.length_b   1.000
_cell.length_c   1.000
_cell.angle_alpha   90.00
_cell.angle_beta   90.00
_cell.angle_gamma   90.00
#
_symmetry.space_group_name_H-M   'P 1'
#
loop_
_entity.id
_entity.type
_entity.pdbx_description
1 polymer ?
#
loop_
_entity_poly.entity_id
_entity_poly.type
_entity_poly.pdbx_seq_one_letter_code
_entity_poly.pdbx_strand_id
1 'polypeptide(L)'
;MSDATYNLDHLTELEAEAIYVLREVAAQFDRPAILFSGGKDSIVVTHLAAKAFAPGRIPMPLVHIDTGHNFPETIAFRDNLVEGLGARLIVGSVQATIDSGTGQEETGANASRNRVQTTTLSATTGGSQSARASGGDRGDAEK
;
A
#
# COMPACT_ATOMS: atom_id res chain seq x y z
N MET A 1 13.18 8.92 33.75
CA MET A 1 12.07 7.93 33.71
C MET A 1 10.78 8.44 33.09
N SER A 2 10.55 9.74 33.08
CA SER A 2 9.32 10.32 32.50
C SER A 2 9.25 10.24 30.97
N ASP A 3 10.38 10.30 30.26
CA ASP A 3 10.38 10.35 28.78
C ASP A 3 9.99 9.02 28.13
N ALA A 4 10.41 7.90 28.70
CA ALA A 4 10.06 6.58 28.16
C ALA A 4 8.56 6.26 28.29
N THR A 5 7.95 6.67 29.41
CA THR A 5 6.52 6.48 29.65
C THR A 5 5.67 7.37 28.74
N TYR A 6 6.09 8.62 28.54
CA TYR A 6 5.40 9.55 27.64
C TYR A 6 5.45 9.08 26.17
N ASN A 7 6.60 8.64 25.71
CA ASN A 7 6.74 8.15 24.34
C ASN A 7 5.92 6.89 24.08
N LEU A 8 5.82 5.99 25.06
CA LEU A 8 4.98 4.80 24.95
C LEU A 8 3.50 5.16 24.85
N ASP A 9 3.03 6.09 25.68
CA ASP A 9 1.65 6.55 25.65
C ASP A 9 1.32 7.23 24.31
N HIS A 10 2.22 8.07 23.79
CA HIS A 10 2.06 8.72 22.49
C HIS A 10 2.01 7.73 21.34
N LEU A 11 2.88 6.72 21.30
CA LEU A 11 2.84 5.67 20.29
C LEU A 11 1.56 4.84 20.38
N THR A 12 1.07 4.57 21.56
CA THR A 12 -0.21 3.87 21.78
C THR A 12 -1.39 4.69 21.25
N GLU A 13 -1.39 6.00 21.45
CA GLU A 13 -2.40 6.89 20.89
C GLU A 13 -2.36 6.91 19.36
N LEU A 14 -1.17 7.02 18.75
CA LEU A 14 -1.00 7.00 17.31
C LEU A 14 -1.45 5.66 16.70
N GLU A 15 -1.15 4.55 17.36
CA GLU A 15 -1.61 3.23 16.95
C GLU A 15 -3.14 3.14 16.99
N ALA A 16 -3.76 3.60 18.08
CA ALA A 16 -5.21 3.58 18.23
C ALA A 16 -5.89 4.44 17.17
N GLU A 17 -5.35 5.60 16.85
CA GLU A 17 -5.84 6.48 15.79
C GLU A 17 -5.73 5.81 14.41
N ALA A 18 -4.60 5.20 14.10
CA ALA A 18 -4.39 4.49 12.84
C ALA A 18 -5.36 3.31 12.67
N ILE A 19 -5.58 2.54 13.72
CA ILE A 19 -6.56 1.44 13.75
C ILE A 19 -7.97 1.97 13.49
N TYR A 20 -8.35 3.07 14.12
CA TYR A 20 -9.63 3.71 13.91
C TYR A 20 -9.80 4.13 12.44
N VAL A 21 -8.81 4.81 11.86
CA VAL A 21 -8.83 5.23 10.45
C VAL A 21 -8.98 4.05 9.51
N LEU A 22 -8.25 2.96 9.73
CA LEU A 22 -8.34 1.76 8.90
C LEU A 22 -9.74 1.11 8.95
N ARG A 23 -10.36 1.07 10.12
CA ARG A 23 -11.73 0.58 10.28
C ARG A 23 -12.74 1.47 9.58
N GLU A 24 -12.58 2.80 9.68
CA GLU A 24 -13.44 3.77 8.99
C GLU A 24 -13.31 3.65 7.46
N VAL A 25 -12.10 3.49 6.93
CA VAL A 25 -11.88 3.27 5.51
C VAL A 25 -12.59 2.02 5.02
N ALA A 26 -12.49 0.92 5.75
CA ALA A 26 -13.17 -0.32 5.41
C ALA A 26 -14.70 -0.20 5.45
N ALA A 27 -15.23 0.63 6.35
CA ALA A 27 -16.66 0.83 6.50
C ALA A 27 -17.27 1.79 5.46
N GLN A 28 -16.52 2.81 5.05
CA GLN A 28 -17.04 3.90 4.22
C GLN A 28 -16.80 3.71 2.72
N PHE A 29 -15.83 2.91 2.31
CA PHE A 29 -15.48 2.72 0.91
C PHE A 29 -15.83 1.32 0.42
N ASP A 30 -16.41 1.23 -0.77
CA ASP A 30 -16.83 -0.06 -1.35
C ASP A 30 -15.66 -0.98 -1.69
N ARG A 31 -14.56 -0.40 -2.16
CA ARG A 31 -13.38 -1.15 -2.61
C ARG A 31 -12.07 -0.52 -2.14
N PRO A 32 -11.85 -0.43 -0.83
CA PRO A 32 -10.59 0.07 -0.32
C PRO A 32 -9.46 -0.95 -0.56
N ALA A 33 -8.25 -0.45 -0.74
CA ALA A 33 -7.06 -1.27 -0.87
C ALA A 33 -5.89 -0.65 -0.11
N ILE A 34 -4.95 -1.47 0.31
CA ILE A 34 -3.72 -1.04 0.96
C ILE A 34 -2.59 -1.16 -0.05
N LEU A 35 -1.93 -0.05 -0.36
CA LEU A 35 -0.74 -0.08 -1.20
C LEU A 35 0.45 -0.66 -0.42
N PHE A 36 1.10 -1.64 -1.01
CA PHE A 36 2.26 -2.30 -0.44
C PHE A 36 3.47 -2.14 -1.34
N SER A 37 4.46 -1.37 -0.90
CA SER A 37 5.71 -1.15 -1.63
C SER A 37 6.87 -2.04 -1.17
N GLY A 38 6.72 -2.73 -0.04
CA GLY A 38 7.82 -3.42 0.65
C GLY A 38 8.67 -2.50 1.52
N GLY A 39 8.41 -1.19 1.52
CA GLY A 39 9.05 -0.24 2.41
C GLY A 39 8.49 -0.31 3.84
N LYS A 40 9.24 0.25 4.79
CA LYS A 40 8.90 0.23 6.22
C LYS A 40 7.47 0.72 6.52
N ASP A 41 7.05 1.78 5.85
CA ASP A 41 5.74 2.40 6.11
C ASP A 41 4.59 1.49 5.66
N SER A 42 4.72 0.86 4.50
CA SER A 42 3.72 -0.10 4.02
C SER A 42 3.65 -1.36 4.89
N ILE A 43 4.78 -1.78 5.45
CA ILE A 43 4.84 -2.91 6.39
C ILE A 43 4.10 -2.54 7.68
N VAL A 44 4.34 -1.35 8.23
CA VAL A 44 3.66 -0.87 9.44
C VAL A 44 2.15 -0.78 9.21
N VAL A 45 1.71 -0.18 8.11
CA VAL A 45 0.27 -0.09 7.77
C VAL A 45 -0.37 -1.47 7.65
N THR A 46 0.32 -2.42 7.05
CA THR A 46 -0.16 -3.80 6.91
C THR A 46 -0.34 -4.48 8.29
N HIS A 47 0.62 -4.32 9.19
CA HIS A 47 0.52 -4.85 10.56
C HIS A 47 -0.60 -4.16 11.37
N LEU A 48 -0.76 -2.85 11.22
CA LEU A 48 -1.85 -2.12 11.85
C LEU A 48 -3.21 -2.58 11.32
N ALA A 49 -3.32 -2.85 10.02
CA ALA A 49 -4.53 -3.42 9.45
C ALA A 49 -4.84 -4.82 9.99
N ALA A 50 -3.84 -5.69 10.11
CA ALA A 50 -4.01 -6.99 10.75
C ALA A 50 -4.52 -6.86 12.18
N LYS A 51 -3.97 -5.92 12.93
CA LYS A 51 -4.38 -5.63 14.32
C LYS A 51 -5.79 -5.03 14.39
N ALA A 52 -6.13 -4.13 13.46
CA ALA A 52 -7.43 -3.48 13.42
C ALA A 52 -8.60 -4.46 13.23
N PHE A 53 -8.38 -5.54 12.48
CA PHE A 53 -9.41 -6.51 12.13
C PHE A 53 -9.26 -7.85 12.84
N ALA A 54 -8.26 -8.00 13.71
CA ALA A 54 -8.11 -9.23 14.50
C ALA A 54 -9.35 -9.51 15.36
N PRO A 55 -9.75 -10.76 15.51
CA PRO A 55 -9.16 -12.00 14.99
C PRO A 55 -9.55 -12.34 13.55
N GLY A 56 -10.30 -11.49 12.88
CA GLY A 56 -10.68 -11.66 11.48
C GLY A 56 -9.54 -11.34 10.52
N ARG A 57 -9.78 -11.60 9.24
CA ARG A 57 -8.83 -11.26 8.18
C ARG A 57 -8.95 -9.79 7.79
N ILE A 58 -7.89 -9.23 7.24
CA ILE A 58 -7.91 -7.89 6.65
C ILE A 58 -8.91 -7.89 5.48
N PRO A 59 -9.98 -7.06 5.52
CA PRO A 59 -11.00 -7.06 4.47
C PRO A 59 -10.53 -6.42 3.17
N MET A 60 -9.47 -5.59 3.24
CA MET A 60 -8.91 -4.88 2.10
C MET A 60 -7.76 -5.69 1.47
N PRO A 61 -7.67 -5.79 0.14
CA PRO A 61 -6.52 -6.40 -0.49
C PRO A 61 -5.28 -5.54 -0.34
N LEU A 62 -4.12 -6.19 -0.26
CA LEU A 62 -2.82 -5.55 -0.44
C LEU A 62 -2.54 -5.46 -1.94
N VAL A 63 -2.19 -4.29 -2.44
CA VAL A 63 -1.85 -4.05 -3.84
C VAL A 63 -0.37 -3.72 -3.95
N HIS A 64 0.37 -4.55 -4.64
CA HIS A 64 1.79 -4.35 -4.94
C HIS A 64 1.97 -4.08 -6.42
N ILE A 65 2.65 -2.98 -6.75
CA ILE A 65 3.02 -2.65 -8.12
C ILE A 65 4.46 -3.12 -8.36
N ASP A 66 4.57 -4.18 -9.15
CA ASP A 66 5.88 -4.71 -9.55
C ASP A 66 6.46 -3.88 -10.68
N THR A 67 7.55 -3.18 -10.36
CA THR A 67 8.29 -2.34 -11.33
C THR A 67 9.30 -3.13 -12.16
N GLY A 68 9.49 -4.42 -11.85
CA GLY A 68 10.55 -5.24 -12.44
C GLY A 68 11.95 -4.98 -11.86
N HIS A 69 12.05 -4.07 -10.89
CA HIS A 69 13.33 -3.71 -10.24
C HIS A 69 13.33 -4.03 -8.73
N ASN A 70 12.36 -4.80 -8.28
CA ASN A 70 12.30 -5.20 -6.88
C ASN A 70 13.36 -6.27 -6.58
N PHE A 71 14.00 -6.14 -5.42
CA PHE A 71 14.92 -7.18 -4.95
C PHE A 71 14.15 -8.48 -4.67
N PRO A 72 14.75 -9.65 -4.99
CA PRO A 72 14.13 -10.96 -4.69
C PRO A 72 13.74 -11.12 -3.22
N GLU A 73 14.54 -10.57 -2.32
CA GLU A 73 14.30 -10.59 -0.88
C GLU A 73 13.03 -9.83 -0.50
N THR A 74 12.76 -8.70 -1.17
CA THR A 74 11.54 -7.91 -0.96
C THR A 74 10.30 -8.70 -1.39
N ILE A 75 10.38 -9.39 -2.51
CA ILE A 75 9.30 -10.24 -3.02
C ILE A 75 9.05 -11.41 -2.08
N ALA A 76 10.10 -12.11 -1.64
CA ALA A 76 9.99 -13.20 -0.68
C ALA A 76 9.41 -12.74 0.66
N PHE A 77 9.85 -11.60 1.16
CA PHE A 77 9.31 -10.99 2.37
C PHE A 77 7.81 -10.69 2.23
N ARG A 78 7.41 -10.07 1.12
CA ARG A 78 6.00 -9.78 0.82
C ARG A 78 5.17 -11.05 0.86
N ASP A 79 5.59 -12.08 0.16
CA ASP A 79 4.83 -13.32 0.04
C ASP A 79 4.69 -14.02 1.40
N ASN A 80 5.75 -14.05 2.19
CA ASN A 80 5.72 -14.59 3.55
C ASN A 80 4.80 -13.79 4.48
N LEU A 81 4.84 -12.45 4.38
CA LEU A 81 3.98 -11.59 5.19
C LEU A 81 2.50 -11.79 4.84
N VAL A 82 2.17 -11.82 3.56
CA VAL A 82 0.81 -12.02 3.08
C VAL A 82 0.26 -13.38 3.49
N GLU A 83 1.06 -14.43 3.37
CA GLU A 83 0.70 -15.79 3.80
C GLU A 83 0.49 -15.85 5.32
N GLY A 84 1.43 -15.30 6.09
CA GLY A 84 1.36 -15.28 7.56
C GLY A 84 0.14 -14.52 8.10
N LEU A 85 -0.29 -13.47 7.44
CA LEU A 85 -1.45 -12.68 7.83
C LEU A 85 -2.78 -13.19 7.21
N GLY A 86 -2.74 -14.15 6.30
CA GLY A 86 -3.90 -14.60 5.56
C GLY A 86 -4.55 -13.49 4.74
N ALA A 87 -3.77 -12.50 4.29
CA ALA A 87 -4.23 -11.37 3.53
C ALA A 87 -4.36 -11.72 2.03
N ARG A 88 -5.19 -10.95 1.32
CA ARG A 88 -5.32 -11.06 -0.13
C ARG A 88 -4.31 -10.14 -0.80
N LEU A 89 -3.52 -10.66 -1.74
CA LEU A 89 -2.54 -9.90 -2.52
C LEU A 89 -2.98 -9.76 -3.96
N ILE A 90 -2.87 -8.55 -4.48
CA ILE A 90 -3.03 -8.23 -5.91
C ILE A 90 -1.71 -7.64 -6.39
N VAL A 91 -1.15 -8.21 -7.44
CA VAL A 91 0.10 -7.73 -8.04
C VAL A 91 -0.19 -7.15 -9.41
N GLY A 92 0.13 -5.87 -9.60
CA GLY A 92 0.12 -5.20 -10.89
C GLY A 92 1.54 -5.12 -11.45
N SER A 93 1.74 -5.50 -12.71
CA SER A 93 3.04 -5.44 -13.37
C SER A 93 3.14 -4.22 -14.26
N VAL A 94 4.15 -3.40 -14.06
CA VAL A 94 4.47 -2.26 -14.93
C VAL A 94 4.83 -2.75 -16.34
N GLN A 95 5.57 -3.86 -16.44
CA GLN A 95 5.94 -4.43 -17.74
C GLN A 95 4.71 -4.87 -18.53
N ALA A 96 3.77 -5.55 -17.89
CA ALA A 96 2.52 -5.95 -18.54
C ALA A 96 1.70 -4.75 -19.02
N THR A 97 1.73 -3.64 -18.27
CA THR A 97 1.05 -2.39 -18.66
C THR A 97 1.71 -1.74 -19.88
N ILE A 98 3.03 -1.75 -19.96
CA ILE A 98 3.78 -1.28 -21.14
C ILE A 98 3.49 -2.17 -22.35
N ASP A 99 3.58 -3.48 -22.18
CA ASP A 99 3.36 -4.48 -23.25
C ASP A 99 1.93 -4.43 -23.81
N SER A 100 0.96 -4.08 -22.99
CA SER A 100 -0.43 -3.88 -23.41
C SER A 100 -0.69 -2.57 -24.15
N GLY A 101 0.32 -1.68 -24.25
CA GLY A 101 0.20 -0.36 -24.87
C GLY A 101 -0.59 0.67 -24.07
N THR A 102 -0.97 0.35 -22.82
CA THR A 102 -1.72 1.25 -21.96
C THR A 102 -0.79 2.24 -21.22
N GLY A 103 0.50 1.92 -21.14
CA GLY A 103 1.54 2.76 -20.56
C GLY A 103 2.68 2.99 -21.55
N GLN A 104 3.32 4.14 -21.48
CA GLN A 104 4.51 4.46 -22.25
C GLN A 104 5.72 4.57 -21.34
N GLU A 105 6.80 3.89 -21.70
CA GLU A 105 8.06 4.04 -21.00
C GLU A 105 8.78 5.30 -21.50
N GLU A 106 9.19 6.15 -20.54
CA GLU A 106 10.00 7.32 -20.87
C GLU A 106 11.44 6.87 -21.17
N THR A 107 11.97 7.34 -22.29
CA THR A 107 13.37 7.08 -22.68
C THR A 107 14.23 8.32 -22.44
N GLY A 108 15.36 8.15 -21.79
CA GLY A 108 16.30 9.22 -21.52
C GLY A 108 17.00 9.12 -20.17
N ALA A 109 17.92 10.03 -19.89
CA ALA A 109 18.74 10.03 -18.68
C ALA A 109 17.93 10.21 -17.37
N ASN A 110 16.72 10.78 -17.45
CA ASN A 110 15.82 11.02 -16.34
C ASN A 110 14.51 10.24 -16.47
N ALA A 111 14.51 9.13 -17.19
CA ALA A 111 13.35 8.30 -17.37
C ALA A 111 12.81 7.81 -16.01
N SER A 112 11.52 7.98 -15.79
CA SER A 112 10.85 7.58 -14.55
C SER A 112 9.70 6.62 -14.86
N ARG A 113 9.60 5.56 -14.06
CA ARG A 113 8.47 4.62 -14.13
C ARG A 113 7.24 5.06 -13.31
N ASN A 114 7.30 6.21 -12.66
CA ASN A 114 6.22 6.68 -11.79
C ASN A 114 4.89 6.83 -12.55
N ARG A 115 4.91 7.37 -13.76
CA ARG A 115 3.70 7.52 -14.59
C ARG A 115 3.09 6.17 -14.97
N VAL A 116 3.95 5.22 -15.32
CA VAL A 116 3.51 3.86 -15.67
C VAL A 116 2.99 3.12 -14.44
N GLN A 117 3.59 3.35 -13.27
CA GLN A 117 3.07 2.81 -12.00
C GLN A 117 1.65 3.30 -11.72
N THR A 118 1.34 4.57 -11.94
CA THR A 118 0.00 5.12 -11.76
C THR A 118 -1.00 4.45 -12.70
N THR A 119 -0.64 4.28 -13.98
CA THR A 119 -1.47 3.58 -14.96
C THR A 119 -1.68 2.12 -14.56
N THR A 120 -0.61 1.44 -14.12
CA THR A 120 -0.67 0.06 -13.65
C THR A 120 -1.55 -0.07 -12.41
N LEU A 121 -1.43 0.86 -11.47
CA LEU A 121 -2.28 0.90 -10.27
C LEU A 121 -3.75 1.04 -10.65
N SER A 122 -4.08 1.94 -11.55
CA SER A 122 -5.45 2.16 -12.02
C SER A 122 -6.02 0.93 -12.71
N ALA A 123 -5.23 0.27 -13.57
CA ALA A 123 -5.62 -0.98 -14.24
C ALA A 123 -5.79 -2.12 -13.23
N THR A 124 -4.88 -2.26 -12.28
CA THR A 124 -4.88 -3.31 -11.26
C THR A 124 -6.07 -3.19 -10.30
N THR A 125 -6.46 -1.97 -9.97
CA THR A 125 -7.60 -1.70 -9.07
C THR A 125 -8.95 -1.67 -9.78
N GLY A 126 -8.99 -1.88 -11.09
CA GLY A 126 -10.23 -2.01 -11.87
C GLY A 126 -10.72 -0.75 -12.54
N GLY A 127 -9.84 0.24 -12.74
CA GLY A 127 -10.07 1.40 -13.64
C GLY A 127 -11.28 2.29 -13.33
N SER A 128 -11.96 2.08 -12.23
CA SER A 128 -13.19 2.78 -11.91
C SER A 128 -12.97 3.85 -10.85
N GLN A 129 -13.61 4.98 -11.04
CA GLN A 129 -13.56 6.23 -10.27
C GLN A 129 -13.77 6.12 -8.75
N SER A 130 -13.91 4.95 -8.18
CA SER A 130 -14.22 4.76 -6.76
C SER A 130 -13.13 4.08 -5.91
N ALA A 131 -12.01 3.68 -6.50
CA ALA A 131 -10.90 3.11 -5.72
C ALA A 131 -9.99 4.22 -5.20
N ARG A 132 -10.27 4.74 -4.02
CA ARG A 132 -9.31 5.55 -3.29
C ARG A 132 -8.31 4.62 -2.62
N ALA A 133 -7.07 4.66 -3.09
CA ALA A 133 -5.98 4.01 -2.42
C ALA A 133 -5.65 4.80 -1.14
N SER A 134 -5.66 4.15 0.01
CA SER A 134 -5.13 4.73 1.24
C SER A 134 -3.60 4.61 1.23
N GLY A 135 -2.96 5.39 0.40
CA GLY A 135 -1.54 5.65 0.44
C GLY A 135 -1.36 7.07 0.95
N GLY A 136 -0.57 7.25 1.97
CA GLY A 136 -0.27 8.58 2.49
C GLY A 136 0.57 9.38 1.50
N ASP A 137 -0.06 9.92 0.48
CA ASP A 137 0.51 11.03 -0.27
C ASP A 137 0.16 12.31 0.47
N ARG A 138 1.11 12.79 1.24
CA ARG A 138 1.14 14.20 1.60
C ARG A 138 1.63 14.95 0.36
N GLY A 139 0.73 15.23 -0.56
CA GLY A 139 0.99 16.21 -1.58
C GLY A 139 1.30 17.53 -0.90
N ASP A 140 2.53 17.97 -0.99
CA ASP A 140 2.90 19.34 -0.70
C ASP A 140 2.10 20.23 -1.66
N ALA A 141 1.06 20.83 -1.11
CA ALA A 141 0.38 21.94 -1.76
C ALA A 141 1.31 23.13 -1.72
N GLU A 142 2.17 23.25 -2.69
CA GLU A 142 2.78 24.55 -2.99
C GLU A 142 1.85 25.37 -3.86
N LYS A 143 1.74 26.61 -3.41
CA LYS A 143 0.94 27.71 -3.94
C LYS A 143 1.19 28.04 -5.42
#